data_1365596e990f8ca5c99189f8aa7c9c98
#
_entry.id   1365596e990f8ca5c99189f8aa7c9c98
#
_cell.length_a   1.000
_cell.length_b   1.000
_cell.length_c   1.000
_cell.angle_alpha   90.00
_cell.angle_beta   90.00
_cell.angle_gamma   90.00
#
_symmetry.space_group_name_H-M   'P 1'
#
loop_
_entity.id
_entity.type
_entity.pdbx_description
1 polymer ?
#
loop_
_entity_poly.entity_id
_entity_poly.type
_entity_poly.pdbx_seq_one_letter_code
_entity_poly.pdbx_strand_id
1 'polypeptide(L)'
;MEIRIKFFFSCFVDAVGQPSTEYEALKRKLHSGILEFWWFVSSEVKKIRKEAENFSPLLDVSGLNHADGYATWRQNEFEELSSLIQRRLDYLQNPSDCSKAKKLVCNLNKGCGFGCQLHHVIYCFIMAYGLERTLILKSKGWRYGVSGWESVFFPLSRTCTSANGSSHGPWRANGNVQVMNLPIIDSLTPRSKFLPGAVPNDIAGRLTRIHGNPTVWWIGQFLKYMLKYQPATKQMLDDFGRKVNFQNPIVGVHIRRTDKVGTEAAFHSVEEYMSHVEEYFQQLLVSQPVPQKRIYLATDDPKVFTEIRQKYPEYEVLARTDFLVCTFSSQVCRIAYEIMNALVPDAADHFKSLDDVYYFGGQEPHYHVAVLPHTAKTPQEMNLKVGDILTIAGNHWDGYSKGSNLRSQVYASLFPSFKVSVNALILFHFAYKFLRSNRN
;
A
#
# COMPACT_ATOMS: atom_id res chain seq x y z
N MET A 1 -36.04 0.14 -14.14
CA MET A 1 -35.04 -0.76 -13.54
C MET A 1 -34.33 -0.12 -12.35
N GLU A 2 -33.97 1.15 -12.40
CA GLU A 2 -33.34 1.90 -11.29
C GLU A 2 -34.14 1.96 -9.97
N ILE A 3 -35.48 2.09 -10.03
CA ILE A 3 -36.34 2.22 -8.83
C ILE A 3 -36.42 0.91 -8.05
N ARG A 4 -36.38 -0.26 -8.73
CA ARG A 4 -36.38 -1.58 -8.05
C ARG A 4 -35.03 -1.90 -7.40
N ILE A 5 -33.94 -1.43 -7.96
CA ILE A 5 -32.59 -1.62 -7.40
C ILE A 5 -32.44 -0.80 -6.11
N LYS A 6 -32.88 0.46 -6.07
CA LYS A 6 -32.85 1.29 -4.85
C LYS A 6 -33.68 0.69 -3.70
N PHE A 7 -34.81 0.05 -3.98
CA PHE A 7 -35.66 -0.55 -2.95
C PHE A 7 -35.03 -1.84 -2.36
N PHE A 8 -34.30 -2.59 -3.17
CA PHE A 8 -33.63 -3.83 -2.71
C PHE A 8 -32.42 -3.53 -1.80
N PHE A 9 -31.69 -2.45 -2.06
CA PHE A 9 -30.53 -2.06 -1.27
C PHE A 9 -30.87 -1.36 0.05
N SER A 10 -32.04 -0.75 0.18
CA SER A 10 -32.51 -0.11 1.42
C SER A 10 -32.70 -1.10 2.59
N CYS A 11 -32.87 -2.39 2.31
CA CYS A 11 -33.06 -3.42 3.34
C CYS A 11 -31.75 -3.94 3.98
N PHE A 12 -30.58 -3.53 3.49
CA PHE A 12 -29.28 -4.05 3.93
C PHE A 12 -28.44 -3.04 4.73
N VAL A 13 -29.04 -1.92 5.10
CA VAL A 13 -28.39 -0.90 5.93
C VAL A 13 -28.94 -1.01 7.35
N ASP A 14 -28.05 -1.04 8.35
CA ASP A 14 -28.47 -1.05 9.75
C ASP A 14 -29.09 0.32 10.18
N ALA A 15 -29.64 0.38 11.40
CA ALA A 15 -30.29 1.57 11.95
C ALA A 15 -29.35 2.80 12.08
N VAL A 16 -28.05 2.63 11.86
CA VAL A 16 -27.00 3.67 11.93
C VAL A 16 -26.56 4.09 10.51
N GLY A 17 -27.12 3.49 9.44
CA GLY A 17 -26.77 3.77 8.06
C GLY A 17 -25.49 3.06 7.59
N GLN A 18 -25.01 2.06 8.32
CA GLN A 18 -23.84 1.26 7.91
C GLN A 18 -24.27 0.03 7.11
N PRO A 19 -23.50 -0.41 6.10
CA PRO A 19 -23.76 -1.65 5.39
C PRO A 19 -23.73 -2.85 6.34
N SER A 20 -24.70 -3.75 6.22
CA SER A 20 -24.69 -4.98 7.01
C SER A 20 -23.53 -5.89 6.61
N THR A 21 -23.06 -6.74 7.53
CA THR A 21 -22.01 -7.75 7.25
C THR A 21 -22.43 -8.73 6.15
N GLU A 22 -23.73 -9.03 6.04
CA GLU A 22 -24.29 -9.87 4.98
C GLU A 22 -24.23 -9.19 3.62
N TYR A 23 -24.54 -7.88 3.56
CA TYR A 23 -24.40 -7.08 2.35
C TYR A 23 -22.94 -7.03 1.87
N GLU A 24 -22.02 -6.79 2.79
CA GLU A 24 -20.58 -6.79 2.48
C GLU A 24 -20.09 -8.15 1.97
N ALA A 25 -20.57 -9.24 2.58
CA ALA A 25 -20.23 -10.59 2.13
C ALA A 25 -20.79 -10.88 0.74
N LEU A 26 -22.04 -10.47 0.47
CA LEU A 26 -22.66 -10.63 -0.84
C LEU A 26 -21.97 -9.79 -1.91
N LYS A 27 -21.58 -8.56 -1.58
CA LYS A 27 -20.86 -7.67 -2.48
C LYS A 27 -19.47 -8.23 -2.82
N ARG A 28 -18.72 -8.75 -1.83
CA ARG A 28 -17.44 -9.44 -2.08
C ARG A 28 -17.63 -10.68 -2.96
N LYS A 29 -18.67 -11.47 -2.72
CA LYS A 29 -18.98 -12.66 -3.54
C LYS A 29 -19.33 -12.29 -4.97
N LEU A 30 -20.08 -11.22 -5.18
CA LEU A 30 -20.42 -10.71 -6.51
C LEU A 30 -19.16 -10.22 -7.25
N HIS A 31 -18.35 -9.40 -6.59
CA HIS A 31 -17.07 -8.92 -7.15
C HIS A 31 -16.14 -10.07 -7.51
N SER A 32 -15.96 -11.04 -6.61
CA SER A 32 -15.15 -12.23 -6.88
C SER A 32 -15.70 -13.06 -8.04
N GLY A 33 -17.02 -13.23 -8.12
CA GLY A 33 -17.66 -13.96 -9.22
C GLY A 33 -17.50 -13.27 -10.58
N ILE A 34 -17.55 -11.94 -10.61
CA ILE A 34 -17.29 -11.14 -11.81
C ILE A 34 -15.83 -11.29 -12.26
N LEU A 35 -14.87 -11.20 -11.33
CA LEU A 35 -13.46 -11.41 -11.63
C LEU A 35 -13.19 -12.86 -12.13
N GLU A 36 -13.78 -13.87 -11.49
CA GLU A 36 -13.65 -15.27 -11.89
C GLU A 36 -14.20 -15.49 -13.31
N PHE A 37 -15.39 -14.96 -13.60
CA PHE A 37 -16.00 -15.02 -14.92
C PHE A 37 -15.13 -14.31 -15.98
N TRP A 38 -14.63 -13.14 -15.64
CA TRP A 38 -13.72 -12.39 -16.51
C TRP A 38 -12.44 -13.18 -16.84
N TRP A 39 -11.77 -13.74 -15.84
CA TRP A 39 -10.56 -14.54 -16.04
C TRP A 39 -10.84 -15.78 -16.88
N PHE A 40 -12.00 -16.42 -16.65
CA PHE A 40 -12.44 -17.54 -17.48
C PHE A 40 -12.62 -17.12 -18.92
N VAL A 41 -13.41 -16.07 -19.18
CA VAL A 41 -13.66 -15.57 -20.54
C VAL A 41 -12.37 -15.13 -21.23
N SER A 42 -11.50 -14.39 -20.52
CA SER A 42 -10.21 -13.94 -21.06
C SER A 42 -9.30 -15.13 -21.41
N SER A 43 -9.27 -16.16 -20.58
CA SER A 43 -8.45 -17.34 -20.85
C SER A 43 -8.95 -18.15 -22.05
N GLU A 44 -10.28 -18.28 -22.20
CA GLU A 44 -10.90 -18.97 -23.33
C GLU A 44 -10.74 -18.19 -24.64
N VAL A 45 -10.90 -16.85 -24.58
CA VAL A 45 -10.66 -15.97 -25.73
C VAL A 45 -9.20 -16.00 -26.19
N LYS A 46 -8.23 -16.01 -25.26
CA LYS A 46 -6.80 -16.17 -25.57
C LYS A 46 -6.49 -17.52 -26.24
N LYS A 47 -7.19 -18.60 -25.85
CA LYS A 47 -7.05 -19.92 -26.51
C LYS A 47 -7.58 -19.94 -27.95
N ILE A 48 -8.67 -19.21 -28.20
CA ILE A 48 -9.35 -19.14 -29.50
C ILE A 48 -8.65 -18.20 -30.47
N ARG A 49 -8.04 -17.11 -29.95
CA ARG A 49 -7.38 -16.07 -30.74
C ARG A 49 -5.91 -15.95 -30.32
N LYS A 50 -5.01 -16.52 -31.12
CA LYS A 50 -3.56 -16.19 -31.03
C LYS A 50 -3.25 -14.70 -31.28
N GLU A 51 -4.21 -13.89 -31.65
CA GLU A 51 -4.08 -12.50 -32.11
C GLU A 51 -5.00 -11.49 -31.40
N ALA A 52 -5.68 -11.86 -30.29
CA ALA A 52 -6.54 -10.90 -29.58
C ALA A 52 -5.76 -10.11 -28.54
N GLU A 53 -4.99 -9.13 -28.99
CA GLU A 53 -4.22 -8.23 -28.12
C GLU A 53 -5.05 -7.22 -27.33
N ASN A 54 -6.36 -7.04 -27.59
CA ASN A 54 -7.15 -5.91 -27.08
C ASN A 54 -8.54 -6.30 -26.58
N PHE A 55 -8.66 -7.26 -25.67
CA PHE A 55 -9.93 -7.50 -24.99
C PHE A 55 -9.82 -7.13 -23.52
N SER A 56 -10.30 -5.91 -23.16
CA SER A 56 -10.40 -5.42 -21.78
C SER A 56 -11.74 -5.82 -21.16
N PRO A 57 -11.82 -6.09 -19.84
CA PRO A 57 -13.07 -6.34 -19.15
C PRO A 57 -13.98 -5.11 -19.16
N LEU A 58 -15.06 -5.19 -19.91
CA LEU A 58 -16.10 -4.16 -20.01
C LEU A 58 -17.02 -4.09 -18.76
N LEU A 59 -16.66 -4.75 -17.66
CA LEU A 59 -17.47 -4.77 -16.44
C LEU A 59 -16.93 -3.76 -15.43
N ASP A 60 -17.33 -2.53 -15.57
CA ASP A 60 -17.14 -1.52 -14.52
C ASP A 60 -18.11 -1.78 -13.36
N VAL A 61 -17.59 -2.35 -12.28
CA VAL A 61 -18.32 -2.54 -11.02
C VAL A 61 -18.40 -1.23 -10.23
N SER A 62 -17.67 -0.19 -10.64
CA SER A 62 -17.61 1.10 -9.94
C SER A 62 -18.98 1.79 -9.92
N GLY A 63 -19.77 1.67 -10.98
CA GLY A 63 -21.12 2.21 -11.05
C GLY A 63 -22.06 1.69 -9.94
N LEU A 64 -21.89 0.45 -9.53
CA LEU A 64 -22.66 -0.13 -8.42
C LEU A 64 -22.30 0.50 -7.06
N ASN A 65 -21.05 0.90 -6.87
CA ASN A 65 -20.57 1.52 -5.64
C ASN A 65 -21.18 2.90 -5.39
N HIS A 66 -21.55 3.62 -6.44
CA HIS A 66 -22.16 4.95 -6.32
C HIS A 66 -23.69 4.88 -6.14
N ALA A 67 -24.34 3.87 -6.69
CA ALA A 67 -25.79 3.73 -6.64
C ALA A 67 -26.34 3.40 -5.24
N ASP A 68 -25.58 2.70 -4.44
CA ASP A 68 -25.96 2.21 -3.10
C ASP A 68 -25.44 3.08 -1.94
N GLY A 69 -24.69 4.15 -2.24
CA GLY A 69 -24.06 5.02 -1.24
C GLY A 69 -22.82 4.42 -0.54
N TYR A 70 -22.43 3.19 -0.91
CA TYR A 70 -21.29 2.50 -0.29
C TYR A 70 -19.97 3.26 -0.50
N ALA A 71 -19.74 3.82 -1.67
CA ALA A 71 -18.54 4.58 -1.97
C ALA A 71 -18.41 5.82 -1.06
N THR A 72 -19.52 6.55 -0.86
CA THR A 72 -19.55 7.72 0.03
C THR A 72 -19.31 7.33 1.49
N TRP A 73 -19.95 6.26 1.96
CA TRP A 73 -19.72 5.75 3.30
C TRP A 73 -18.25 5.33 3.49
N ARG A 74 -17.69 4.57 2.55
CA ARG A 74 -16.30 4.11 2.57
C ARG A 74 -15.30 5.28 2.56
N GLN A 75 -15.56 6.31 1.76
CA GLN A 75 -14.74 7.52 1.73
C GLN A 75 -14.75 8.23 3.09
N ASN A 76 -15.92 8.43 3.69
CA ASN A 76 -16.05 9.09 4.99
C ASN A 76 -15.33 8.30 6.09
N GLU A 77 -15.48 6.97 6.13
CA GLU A 77 -14.77 6.09 7.07
C GLU A 77 -13.26 6.16 6.89
N PHE A 78 -12.80 6.14 5.64
CA PHE A 78 -11.40 6.27 5.30
C PHE A 78 -10.80 7.60 5.80
N GLU A 79 -11.49 8.70 5.58
CA GLU A 79 -11.07 10.04 6.02
C GLU A 79 -11.07 10.16 7.54
N GLU A 80 -12.08 9.63 8.21
CA GLU A 80 -12.18 9.62 9.67
C GLU A 80 -11.04 8.81 10.30
N LEU A 81 -10.78 7.60 9.81
CA LEU A 81 -9.68 6.76 10.29
C LEU A 81 -8.32 7.42 10.03
N SER A 82 -8.11 7.98 8.83
CA SER A 82 -6.89 8.70 8.50
C SER A 82 -6.68 9.89 9.45
N SER A 83 -7.72 10.70 9.67
CA SER A 83 -7.68 11.84 10.58
C SER A 83 -7.41 11.42 12.02
N LEU A 84 -8.01 10.31 12.48
CA LEU A 84 -7.76 9.76 13.80
C LEU A 84 -6.27 9.40 13.99
N ILE A 85 -5.68 8.68 13.02
CA ILE A 85 -4.27 8.29 13.10
C ILE A 85 -3.35 9.49 13.02
N GLN A 86 -3.63 10.46 12.13
CA GLN A 86 -2.83 11.68 12.05
C GLN A 86 -2.83 12.48 13.37
N ARG A 87 -3.99 12.59 14.05
CA ARG A 87 -4.06 13.22 15.39
C ARG A 87 -3.28 12.44 16.44
N ARG A 88 -3.33 11.09 16.42
CA ARG A 88 -2.56 10.26 17.36
C ARG A 88 -1.05 10.41 17.16
N LEU A 89 -0.59 10.42 15.90
CA LEU A 89 0.81 10.64 15.56
C LEU A 89 1.26 12.05 16.00
N ASP A 90 0.45 13.06 15.73
CA ASP A 90 0.75 14.44 16.11
C ASP A 90 0.85 14.60 17.65
N TYR A 91 -0.07 14.01 18.39
CA TYR A 91 -0.03 14.00 19.85
C TYR A 91 1.21 13.30 20.39
N LEU A 92 1.56 12.13 19.88
CA LEU A 92 2.73 11.37 20.31
C LEU A 92 4.03 12.13 20.02
N GLN A 93 4.10 12.78 18.87
CA GLN A 93 5.29 13.49 18.42
C GLN A 93 5.47 14.86 19.05
N ASN A 94 4.41 15.47 19.57
CA ASN A 94 4.46 16.82 20.14
C ASN A 94 4.06 16.82 21.62
N PRO A 95 4.85 16.18 22.50
CA PRO A 95 4.59 16.24 23.94
C PRO A 95 4.65 17.67 24.46
N SER A 96 3.84 17.98 25.46
CA SER A 96 3.82 19.30 26.11
C SER A 96 5.14 19.64 26.84
N ASP A 97 5.83 18.61 27.34
CA ASP A 97 7.14 18.73 28.00
C ASP A 97 8.11 17.68 27.44
N CYS A 98 8.98 18.10 26.52
CA CYS A 98 9.99 17.24 25.91
C CYS A 98 11.03 16.73 26.94
N SER A 99 11.25 17.43 28.06
CA SER A 99 12.21 16.99 29.08
C SER A 99 11.73 15.75 29.83
N LYS A 100 10.41 15.55 29.94
CA LYS A 100 9.78 14.41 30.62
C LYS A 100 9.35 13.31 29.65
N ALA A 101 9.26 13.60 28.35
CA ALA A 101 8.79 12.66 27.34
C ALA A 101 9.67 11.41 27.27
N LYS A 102 9.05 10.24 27.13
CA LYS A 102 9.74 9.01 26.74
C LYS A 102 10.09 9.10 25.26
N LYS A 103 11.34 8.80 24.90
CA LYS A 103 11.88 9.01 23.55
C LYS A 103 12.42 7.73 22.96
N LEU A 104 12.29 7.59 21.65
CA LEU A 104 12.92 6.56 20.85
C LEU A 104 13.85 7.24 19.83
N VAL A 105 15.13 6.97 19.89
CA VAL A 105 16.12 7.53 18.98
C VAL A 105 16.34 6.60 17.80
N CYS A 106 16.20 7.15 16.61
CA CYS A 106 16.43 6.48 15.32
C CYS A 106 17.55 7.20 14.57
N ASN A 107 18.52 6.45 14.08
CA ASN A 107 19.62 6.98 13.27
C ASN A 107 19.33 6.72 11.78
N LEU A 108 19.32 7.77 10.97
CA LEU A 108 19.15 7.69 9.51
C LEU A 108 20.52 7.57 8.81
N ASN A 109 21.21 6.48 9.10
CA ASN A 109 22.56 6.20 8.59
C ASN A 109 22.67 4.85 7.86
N LYS A 110 21.54 4.27 7.44
CA LYS A 110 21.53 2.99 6.72
C LYS A 110 22.14 3.14 5.33
N GLY A 111 23.09 2.27 4.99
CA GLY A 111 23.83 2.31 3.73
C GLY A 111 23.06 1.75 2.52
N CYS A 112 21.82 2.21 2.29
CA CYS A 112 20.99 1.75 1.18
C CYS A 112 20.34 2.92 0.43
N GLY A 113 19.52 2.63 -0.61
CA GLY A 113 18.81 3.62 -1.41
C GLY A 113 17.76 4.41 -0.64
N PHE A 114 17.22 5.47 -1.27
CA PHE A 114 16.24 6.38 -0.67
C PHE A 114 15.01 5.64 -0.08
N GLY A 115 14.38 4.77 -0.88
CA GLY A 115 13.22 4.00 -0.43
C GLY A 115 13.51 3.10 0.78
N CYS A 116 14.67 2.44 0.79
CA CYS A 116 15.10 1.62 1.92
C CYS A 116 15.31 2.46 3.19
N GLN A 117 15.83 3.67 3.07
CA GLN A 117 16.01 4.57 4.20
C GLN A 117 14.68 5.13 4.71
N LEU A 118 13.73 5.44 3.82
CA LEU A 118 12.36 5.80 4.23
C LEU A 118 11.68 4.66 5.00
N HIS A 119 11.77 3.42 4.51
CA HIS A 119 11.24 2.25 5.23
C HIS A 119 11.89 2.07 6.61
N HIS A 120 13.18 2.40 6.74
CA HIS A 120 13.83 2.38 8.05
C HIS A 120 13.25 3.44 9.00
N VAL A 121 12.99 4.66 8.53
CA VAL A 121 12.34 5.71 9.35
C VAL A 121 10.91 5.30 9.72
N ILE A 122 10.14 4.76 8.76
CA ILE A 122 8.79 4.23 9.04
C ILE A 122 8.84 3.14 10.12
N TYR A 123 9.77 2.20 10.01
CA TYR A 123 10.01 1.18 11.03
C TYR A 123 10.25 1.80 12.41
N CYS A 124 11.15 2.78 12.50
CA CYS A 124 11.40 3.49 13.75
C CYS A 124 10.13 4.15 14.28
N PHE A 125 9.33 4.72 13.40
CA PHE A 125 8.11 5.43 13.78
C PHE A 125 7.01 4.47 14.26
N ILE A 126 6.83 3.33 13.59
CA ILE A 126 5.92 2.26 14.04
C ILE A 126 6.34 1.77 15.43
N MET A 127 7.65 1.59 15.65
CA MET A 127 8.17 1.19 16.95
C MET A 127 7.94 2.26 18.03
N ALA A 128 8.14 3.54 17.70
CA ALA A 128 7.87 4.65 18.61
C ALA A 128 6.37 4.70 18.97
N TYR A 129 5.50 4.54 17.97
CA TYR A 129 4.05 4.49 18.18
C TYR A 129 3.67 3.30 19.09
N GLY A 130 4.18 2.11 18.79
CA GLY A 130 3.89 0.91 19.57
C GLY A 130 4.39 0.93 21.01
N LEU A 131 5.42 1.71 21.29
CA LEU A 131 6.02 1.89 22.62
C LEU A 131 5.56 3.18 23.32
N GLU A 132 4.64 3.93 22.72
CA GLU A 132 4.17 5.23 23.23
C GLU A 132 5.34 6.18 23.53
N ARG A 133 6.28 6.31 22.56
CA ARG A 133 7.48 7.16 22.65
C ARG A 133 7.50 8.20 21.55
N THR A 134 8.00 9.38 21.83
CA THR A 134 8.30 10.39 20.81
C THR A 134 9.52 9.94 20.01
N LEU A 135 9.40 9.89 18.69
CA LEU A 135 10.50 9.54 17.79
C LEU A 135 11.45 10.74 17.64
N ILE A 136 12.72 10.52 17.93
CA ILE A 136 13.80 11.48 17.68
C ILE A 136 14.63 10.94 16.52
N LEU A 137 14.55 11.58 15.35
CA LEU A 137 15.29 11.20 14.16
C LEU A 137 16.64 11.92 14.10
N LYS A 138 17.73 11.16 14.15
CA LYS A 138 19.09 11.65 13.90
C LYS A 138 19.45 11.47 12.43
N SER A 139 19.44 12.57 11.69
CA SER A 139 19.60 12.57 10.23
C SER A 139 20.77 13.40 9.72
N LYS A 140 21.65 13.89 10.60
CA LYS A 140 22.84 14.67 10.21
C LYS A 140 23.71 13.81 9.27
N GLY A 141 24.10 14.39 8.12
CA GLY A 141 24.88 13.66 7.10
C GLY A 141 24.03 12.74 6.21
N TRP A 142 22.72 12.90 6.22
CA TRP A 142 21.85 12.18 5.28
C TRP A 142 22.16 12.58 3.84
N ARG A 143 22.48 11.59 2.99
CA ARG A 143 22.96 11.85 1.62
C ARG A 143 21.96 12.49 0.66
N TYR A 144 20.67 12.49 1.02
CA TYR A 144 19.60 13.10 0.20
C TYR A 144 19.20 14.49 0.68
N GLY A 145 19.82 15.01 1.73
CA GLY A 145 19.55 16.34 2.26
C GLY A 145 20.80 16.96 2.87
N VAL A 146 21.17 18.18 2.45
CA VAL A 146 22.43 18.84 2.81
C VAL A 146 22.66 18.94 4.33
N SER A 147 21.59 19.25 5.08
CA SER A 147 21.62 19.38 6.55
C SER A 147 20.92 18.24 7.29
N GLY A 148 20.54 17.18 6.55
CA GLY A 148 19.74 16.07 7.06
C GLY A 148 18.28 16.15 6.60
N TRP A 149 17.40 15.45 7.30
CA TRP A 149 15.96 15.33 7.00
C TRP A 149 15.28 16.69 6.81
N GLU A 150 15.57 17.62 7.71
CA GLU A 150 14.88 18.91 7.77
C GLU A 150 15.26 19.87 6.62
N SER A 151 16.24 19.52 5.79
CA SER A 151 16.51 20.27 4.56
C SER A 151 15.47 20.02 3.45
N VAL A 152 14.70 18.92 3.56
CA VAL A 152 13.72 18.48 2.55
C VAL A 152 12.31 18.45 3.11
N PHE A 153 12.14 17.92 4.32
CA PHE A 153 10.86 17.73 4.99
C PHE A 153 10.76 18.52 6.28
N PHE A 154 9.55 18.77 6.75
CA PHE A 154 9.38 19.31 8.10
C PHE A 154 9.92 18.36 9.16
N PRO A 155 10.35 18.86 10.34
CA PRO A 155 10.74 17.99 11.45
C PRO A 155 9.55 17.12 11.89
N LEU A 156 9.85 15.90 12.33
CA LEU A 156 8.81 14.94 12.79
C LEU A 156 8.11 15.41 14.06
N SER A 157 8.73 16.30 14.82
CA SER A 157 8.16 16.95 16.00
C SER A 157 8.43 18.46 15.98
N ARG A 158 7.45 19.26 16.37
CA ARG A 158 7.58 20.70 16.56
C ARG A 158 8.08 21.09 17.96
N THR A 159 7.87 20.20 18.94
CA THR A 159 8.12 20.50 20.36
C THR A 159 9.23 19.66 20.97
N CYS A 160 9.63 18.54 20.35
CA CYS A 160 10.58 17.61 20.93
C CYS A 160 11.55 17.03 19.88
N THR A 161 12.69 17.70 19.71
CA THR A 161 13.75 17.29 18.74
C THR A 161 15.02 16.80 19.43
N SER A 162 15.13 16.98 20.76
CA SER A 162 16.34 16.63 21.53
C SER A 162 16.27 15.19 22.04
N ALA A 163 17.38 14.45 21.86
CA ALA A 163 17.57 13.13 22.45
C ALA A 163 18.04 13.17 23.92
N ASN A 164 18.10 14.33 24.57
CA ASN A 164 18.49 14.46 25.97
C ASN A 164 17.44 13.84 26.88
N GLY A 165 17.88 13.26 28.00
CA GLY A 165 16.99 12.68 29.01
C GLY A 165 17.75 12.25 30.24
N SER A 166 17.01 11.93 31.31
CA SER A 166 17.57 11.53 32.63
C SER A 166 18.16 10.12 32.63
N SER A 167 17.72 9.27 31.72
CA SER A 167 18.23 7.88 31.60
C SER A 167 18.24 7.44 30.14
N HIS A 168 19.30 6.72 29.77
CA HIS A 168 19.53 6.19 28.42
C HIS A 168 19.73 4.68 28.44
N GLY A 169 19.23 3.99 27.41
CA GLY A 169 19.42 2.57 27.28
C GLY A 169 19.32 2.07 25.85
N PRO A 170 19.86 0.87 25.57
CA PRO A 170 19.72 0.22 24.28
C PRO A 170 18.29 -0.27 24.05
N TRP A 171 18.01 -0.71 22.84
CA TRP A 171 16.82 -1.48 22.53
C TRP A 171 16.64 -2.64 23.53
N ARG A 172 15.42 -2.81 24.03
CA ARG A 172 15.05 -3.76 25.11
C ARG A 172 15.57 -3.41 26.50
N ALA A 173 16.12 -2.23 26.73
CA ALA A 173 16.31 -1.76 28.09
C ALA A 173 14.97 -1.79 28.84
N ASN A 174 15.03 -1.91 30.16
CA ASN A 174 13.85 -1.87 31.02
C ASN A 174 12.93 -0.70 30.61
N GLY A 175 11.61 -0.94 30.52
CA GLY A 175 10.61 0.03 30.05
C GLY A 175 10.61 1.40 30.73
N ASN A 176 11.32 1.53 31.87
CA ASN A 176 11.48 2.78 32.63
C ASN A 176 12.56 3.72 32.06
N VAL A 177 13.39 3.27 31.11
CA VAL A 177 14.39 4.13 30.48
C VAL A 177 13.71 5.24 29.68
N GLN A 178 14.11 6.50 29.94
CA GLN A 178 13.50 7.66 29.27
C GLN A 178 13.87 7.72 27.79
N VAL A 179 15.14 7.54 27.44
CA VAL A 179 15.66 7.60 26.07
C VAL A 179 16.16 6.23 25.65
N MET A 180 15.55 5.64 24.65
CA MET A 180 15.89 4.34 24.10
C MET A 180 16.48 4.49 22.72
N ASN A 181 17.62 3.83 22.43
CA ASN A 181 18.22 3.81 21.11
C ASN A 181 17.78 2.57 20.34
N LEU A 182 17.17 2.76 19.18
CA LEU A 182 16.72 1.69 18.31
C LEU A 182 17.85 1.30 17.33
N PRO A 183 18.19 0.00 17.19
CA PRO A 183 19.12 -0.46 16.17
C PRO A 183 18.50 -0.40 14.77
N ILE A 184 19.31 -0.61 13.74
CA ILE A 184 18.83 -0.81 12.38
C ILE A 184 17.93 -2.05 12.34
N ILE A 185 16.84 -1.99 11.57
CA ILE A 185 15.81 -3.05 11.49
C ILE A 185 16.40 -4.45 11.25
N ASP A 186 17.43 -4.53 10.40
CA ASP A 186 18.07 -5.79 10.02
C ASP A 186 18.79 -6.49 11.19
N SER A 187 19.14 -5.71 12.22
CA SER A 187 19.79 -6.22 13.45
C SER A 187 18.80 -6.59 14.55
N LEU A 188 17.49 -6.52 14.26
CA LEU A 188 16.45 -6.72 15.27
C LEU A 188 16.06 -8.22 15.37
N THR A 189 16.50 -8.88 16.43
CA THR A 189 16.16 -10.29 16.70
C THR A 189 15.73 -10.46 18.15
N PRO A 190 14.58 -11.10 18.44
CA PRO A 190 13.49 -11.43 17.51
C PRO A 190 12.80 -10.18 17.01
N ARG A 191 12.10 -10.33 15.87
CA ARG A 191 11.31 -9.26 15.27
C ARG A 191 10.27 -8.72 16.26
N SER A 192 10.06 -7.41 16.22
CA SER A 192 9.04 -6.77 17.06
C SER A 192 7.63 -7.11 16.60
N LYS A 193 6.76 -7.34 17.58
CA LYS A 193 5.31 -7.54 17.36
C LYS A 193 4.58 -6.32 16.78
N PHE A 194 5.18 -5.12 16.81
CA PHE A 194 4.57 -3.90 16.28
C PHE A 194 4.80 -3.72 14.78
N LEU A 195 5.70 -4.50 14.19
CA LEU A 195 6.05 -4.36 12.78
C LEU A 195 4.93 -4.82 11.86
N PRO A 196 4.90 -4.30 10.62
CA PRO A 196 3.84 -4.59 9.64
C PRO A 196 3.59 -6.08 9.43
N GLY A 197 2.38 -6.39 9.12
CA GLY A 197 1.44 -7.41 9.46
C GLY A 197 0.53 -6.99 10.61
N ALA A 198 0.98 -6.13 11.55
CA ALA A 198 0.20 -5.65 12.67
C ALA A 198 -0.37 -4.25 12.43
N VAL A 199 -1.65 -4.08 12.76
CA VAL A 199 -2.33 -2.79 12.87
C VAL A 199 -2.97 -2.66 14.26
N PRO A 200 -3.22 -1.46 14.78
CA PRO A 200 -3.87 -1.28 16.08
C PRO A 200 -5.25 -1.95 16.12
N ASN A 201 -5.52 -2.69 17.19
CA ASN A 201 -6.73 -3.50 17.33
C ASN A 201 -8.03 -2.66 17.24
N ASP A 202 -8.00 -1.45 17.79
CA ASP A 202 -9.17 -0.56 17.85
C ASP A 202 -9.60 -0.01 16.48
N ILE A 203 -8.74 -0.06 15.47
CA ILE A 203 -9.06 0.34 14.09
C ILE A 203 -9.14 -0.84 13.12
N ALA A 204 -8.61 -2.00 13.49
CA ALA A 204 -8.46 -3.14 12.58
C ALA A 204 -9.78 -3.58 11.95
N GLY A 205 -10.84 -3.71 12.76
CA GLY A 205 -12.17 -4.12 12.28
C GLY A 205 -12.80 -3.11 11.31
N ARG A 206 -12.65 -1.81 11.57
CA ARG A 206 -13.11 -0.75 10.66
C ARG A 206 -12.28 -0.74 9.37
N LEU A 207 -10.97 -0.83 9.49
CA LEU A 207 -10.05 -0.75 8.37
C LEU A 207 -10.19 -1.91 7.39
N THR A 208 -10.38 -3.15 7.89
CA THR A 208 -10.60 -4.33 7.03
C THR A 208 -11.89 -4.27 6.22
N ARG A 209 -12.87 -3.48 6.66
CA ARG A 209 -14.13 -3.29 5.91
C ARG A 209 -13.97 -2.35 4.74
N ILE A 210 -13.08 -1.36 4.84
CA ILE A 210 -13.00 -0.26 3.87
C ILE A 210 -11.78 -0.35 2.95
N HIS A 211 -10.77 -1.16 3.29
CA HIS A 211 -9.51 -1.16 2.56
C HIS A 211 -9.03 -2.57 2.20
N GLY A 212 -8.68 -2.77 0.92
CA GLY A 212 -8.22 -4.05 0.41
C GLY A 212 -6.85 -4.49 0.96
N ASN A 213 -5.99 -3.54 1.37
CA ASN A 213 -4.70 -3.83 2.00
C ASN A 213 -4.48 -3.00 3.28
N PRO A 214 -5.02 -3.44 4.43
CA PRO A 214 -4.93 -2.73 5.71
C PRO A 214 -3.51 -2.38 6.15
N THR A 215 -2.57 -3.29 5.91
CA THR A 215 -1.16 -3.09 6.29
C THR A 215 -0.50 -1.98 5.48
N VAL A 216 -0.75 -1.93 4.17
CA VAL A 216 -0.21 -0.87 3.30
C VAL A 216 -0.77 0.49 3.68
N TRP A 217 -2.08 0.55 3.94
CA TRP A 217 -2.72 1.77 4.43
C TRP A 217 -2.08 2.25 5.75
N TRP A 218 -1.85 1.33 6.69
CA TRP A 218 -1.22 1.64 7.98
C TRP A 218 0.17 2.25 7.79
N ILE A 219 1.01 1.65 6.95
CA ILE A 219 2.34 2.17 6.60
C ILE A 219 2.21 3.55 5.94
N GLY A 220 1.28 3.71 5.01
CA GLY A 220 1.00 4.95 4.32
C GLY A 220 0.63 6.11 5.26
N GLN A 221 0.00 5.84 6.44
CA GLN A 221 -0.30 6.88 7.41
C GLN A 221 0.97 7.48 8.03
N PHE A 222 2.02 6.70 8.23
CA PHE A 222 3.32 7.23 8.68
C PHE A 222 3.99 8.05 7.59
N LEU A 223 3.95 7.61 6.33
CA LEU A 223 4.44 8.39 5.19
C LEU A 223 3.69 9.71 5.06
N LYS A 224 2.36 9.70 5.15
CA LYS A 224 1.53 10.91 5.13
C LYS A 224 1.90 11.90 6.24
N TYR A 225 2.27 11.42 7.42
CA TYR A 225 2.69 12.25 8.53
C TYR A 225 4.09 12.83 8.30
N MET A 226 5.05 12.01 7.87
CA MET A 226 6.47 12.36 7.82
C MET A 226 6.90 13.10 6.54
N LEU A 227 6.24 12.87 5.38
CA LEU A 227 6.62 13.46 4.10
C LEU A 227 5.96 14.83 3.83
N LYS A 228 5.92 15.68 4.84
CA LYS A 228 5.49 17.07 4.69
C LYS A 228 6.68 17.90 4.22
N TYR A 229 6.64 18.36 2.98
CA TYR A 229 7.74 19.09 2.36
C TYR A 229 7.99 20.45 2.99
N GLN A 230 9.26 20.84 3.12
CA GLN A 230 9.65 22.23 3.34
C GLN A 230 9.12 23.11 2.19
N PRO A 231 8.80 24.41 2.45
CA PRO A 231 8.23 25.29 1.43
C PRO A 231 9.07 25.36 0.14
N ALA A 232 10.41 25.44 0.26
CA ALA A 232 11.29 25.47 -0.90
C ALA A 232 11.22 24.17 -1.73
N THR A 233 11.19 23.03 -1.05
CA THR A 233 11.06 21.72 -1.72
C THR A 233 9.68 21.61 -2.40
N LYS A 234 8.61 22.04 -1.72
CA LYS A 234 7.26 22.04 -2.30
C LYS A 234 7.19 22.93 -3.53
N GLN A 235 7.75 24.14 -3.46
CA GLN A 235 7.78 25.08 -4.58
C GLN A 235 8.51 24.48 -5.78
N MET A 236 9.68 23.87 -5.57
CA MET A 236 10.44 23.19 -6.62
C MET A 236 9.63 22.07 -7.30
N LEU A 237 8.90 21.26 -6.52
CA LEU A 237 8.05 20.19 -7.05
C LEU A 237 6.83 20.74 -7.81
N ASP A 238 6.21 21.81 -7.31
CA ASP A 238 5.07 22.45 -7.96
C ASP A 238 5.51 23.12 -9.28
N ASP A 239 6.67 23.78 -9.30
CA ASP A 239 7.26 24.37 -10.51
C ASP A 239 7.59 23.31 -11.55
N PHE A 240 8.18 22.21 -11.13
CA PHE A 240 8.44 21.09 -12.02
C PHE A 240 7.13 20.50 -12.58
N GLY A 241 6.11 20.29 -11.74
CA GLY A 241 4.79 19.82 -12.19
C GLY A 241 4.16 20.71 -13.24
N ARG A 242 4.24 22.05 -13.07
CA ARG A 242 3.78 23.03 -14.08
C ARG A 242 4.60 22.95 -15.36
N LYS A 243 5.93 22.85 -15.25
CA LYS A 243 6.83 22.79 -16.43
C LYS A 243 6.55 21.59 -17.32
N VAL A 244 6.17 20.44 -16.72
CA VAL A 244 5.86 19.22 -17.47
C VAL A 244 4.37 19.03 -17.77
N ASN A 245 3.55 20.07 -17.60
CA ASN A 245 2.11 20.07 -17.85
C ASN A 245 1.38 18.85 -17.23
N PHE A 246 1.61 18.66 -15.94
CA PHE A 246 1.09 17.52 -15.22
C PHE A 246 -0.44 17.55 -15.10
N GLN A 247 -1.15 16.64 -15.77
CA GLN A 247 -2.60 16.57 -15.79
C GLN A 247 -3.08 15.10 -15.77
N ASN A 248 -4.13 14.85 -15.00
CA ASN A 248 -4.83 13.56 -14.98
C ASN A 248 -5.75 13.42 -16.23
N PRO A 249 -6.02 12.19 -16.69
CA PRO A 249 -5.55 10.91 -16.16
C PRO A 249 -4.10 10.59 -16.57
N ILE A 250 -3.35 9.95 -15.68
CA ILE A 250 -1.94 9.61 -15.89
C ILE A 250 -1.54 8.30 -15.20
N VAL A 251 -0.81 7.44 -15.89
CA VAL A 251 -0.31 6.18 -15.36
C VAL A 251 1.17 6.28 -14.99
N GLY A 252 1.52 5.86 -13.78
CA GLY A 252 2.91 5.72 -13.35
C GLY A 252 3.54 4.43 -13.85
N VAL A 253 4.68 4.55 -14.49
CA VAL A 253 5.48 3.41 -14.95
C VAL A 253 6.86 3.52 -14.34
N HIS A 254 7.25 2.57 -13.49
CA HIS A 254 8.58 2.52 -12.90
C HIS A 254 9.33 1.29 -13.42
N ILE A 255 10.32 1.52 -14.28
CA ILE A 255 11.14 0.47 -14.91
C ILE A 255 12.56 0.53 -14.34
N ARG A 256 12.96 -0.54 -13.64
CA ARG A 256 14.28 -0.68 -13.04
C ARG A 256 15.06 -1.77 -13.76
N ARG A 257 16.17 -1.40 -14.45
CA ARG A 257 16.91 -2.32 -15.31
C ARG A 257 18.40 -2.46 -14.99
N THR A 258 19.03 -1.52 -14.29
CA THR A 258 20.50 -1.50 -14.22
C THR A 258 21.05 -2.47 -13.17
N ASP A 259 21.02 -2.12 -11.89
CA ASP A 259 21.68 -2.87 -10.81
C ASP A 259 20.81 -4.01 -10.21
N LYS A 260 19.53 -4.14 -10.61
CA LYS A 260 18.60 -5.10 -10.05
C LYS A 260 18.40 -6.33 -10.93
N VAL A 261 18.55 -6.20 -12.23
CA VAL A 261 18.37 -7.33 -13.16
C VAL A 261 19.47 -8.36 -12.95
N GLY A 262 19.06 -9.61 -12.78
CA GLY A 262 19.96 -10.73 -12.49
C GLY A 262 20.39 -10.85 -11.02
N THR A 263 19.91 -9.95 -10.12
CA THR A 263 20.13 -10.01 -8.67
C THR A 263 18.82 -10.17 -7.91
N GLU A 264 18.03 -9.09 -7.77
CA GLU A 264 16.78 -9.07 -7.00
C GLU A 264 15.53 -9.10 -7.89
N ALA A 265 15.68 -8.84 -9.21
CA ALA A 265 14.58 -8.78 -10.17
C ALA A 265 14.91 -9.46 -11.50
N ALA A 266 13.88 -9.95 -12.19
CA ALA A 266 13.98 -10.37 -13.58
C ALA A 266 13.93 -9.15 -14.53
N PHE A 267 14.38 -9.34 -15.77
CA PHE A 267 14.19 -8.35 -16.82
C PHE A 267 12.73 -8.41 -17.29
N HIS A 268 12.10 -7.22 -17.37
CA HIS A 268 10.78 -7.05 -17.97
C HIS A 268 10.88 -6.08 -19.14
N SER A 269 10.25 -6.44 -20.25
CA SER A 269 10.23 -5.62 -21.47
C SER A 269 9.32 -4.38 -21.28
N VAL A 270 9.51 -3.35 -22.11
CA VAL A 270 8.62 -2.19 -22.10
C VAL A 270 7.19 -2.58 -22.44
N GLU A 271 7.01 -3.54 -23.33
CA GLU A 271 5.72 -4.06 -23.75
C GLU A 271 4.93 -4.68 -22.59
N GLU A 272 5.60 -5.37 -21.67
CA GLU A 272 4.95 -5.94 -20.48
C GLU A 272 4.36 -4.83 -19.59
N TYR A 273 5.09 -3.74 -19.37
CA TYR A 273 4.56 -2.59 -18.62
C TYR A 273 3.43 -1.89 -19.38
N MET A 274 3.63 -1.64 -20.69
CA MET A 274 2.69 -0.88 -21.51
C MET A 274 1.38 -1.64 -21.75
N SER A 275 1.37 -2.96 -21.72
CA SER A 275 0.14 -3.75 -21.80
C SER A 275 -0.82 -3.42 -20.65
N HIS A 276 -0.32 -3.25 -19.43
CA HIS A 276 -1.12 -2.86 -18.28
C HIS A 276 -1.51 -1.37 -18.29
N VAL A 277 -0.66 -0.53 -18.86
CA VAL A 277 -0.99 0.88 -19.10
C VAL A 277 -2.15 1.00 -20.07
N GLU A 278 -2.10 0.26 -21.17
CA GLU A 278 -3.18 0.25 -22.17
C GLU A 278 -4.47 -0.33 -21.58
N GLU A 279 -4.40 -1.41 -20.80
CA GLU A 279 -5.54 -1.99 -20.09
C GLU A 279 -6.23 -0.93 -19.21
N TYR A 280 -5.47 -0.16 -18.44
CA TYR A 280 -6.02 0.93 -17.62
C TYR A 280 -6.75 1.99 -18.48
N PHE A 281 -6.14 2.46 -19.56
CA PHE A 281 -6.78 3.46 -20.41
C PHE A 281 -8.00 2.92 -21.15
N GLN A 282 -8.01 1.66 -21.55
CA GLN A 282 -9.20 1.02 -22.12
C GLN A 282 -10.35 0.95 -21.11
N GLN A 283 -10.07 0.61 -19.86
CA GLN A 283 -11.08 0.63 -18.80
C GLN A 283 -11.61 2.05 -18.56
N LEU A 284 -10.73 3.04 -18.50
CA LEU A 284 -11.09 4.43 -18.28
C LEU A 284 -11.96 5.00 -19.39
N LEU A 285 -11.67 4.63 -20.66
CA LEU A 285 -12.45 5.05 -21.83
C LEU A 285 -13.92 4.59 -21.80
N VAL A 286 -14.24 3.54 -21.03
CA VAL A 286 -15.63 3.09 -20.84
C VAL A 286 -16.45 4.13 -20.03
N SER A 287 -15.81 4.80 -19.08
CA SER A 287 -16.49 5.73 -18.16
C SER A 287 -16.33 7.19 -18.52
N GLN A 288 -15.25 7.57 -19.22
CA GLN A 288 -14.98 8.95 -19.59
C GLN A 288 -14.07 9.06 -20.82
N PRO A 289 -14.19 10.16 -21.61
CA PRO A 289 -13.27 10.39 -22.73
C PRO A 289 -11.84 10.65 -22.23
N VAL A 290 -10.86 10.06 -22.89
CA VAL A 290 -9.44 10.27 -22.65
C VAL A 290 -8.81 10.92 -23.90
N PRO A 291 -8.76 12.25 -23.97
CA PRO A 291 -8.26 12.95 -25.16
C PRO A 291 -6.74 12.77 -25.35
N GLN A 292 -6.01 12.53 -24.29
CA GLN A 292 -4.57 12.29 -24.30
C GLN A 292 -4.18 11.23 -23.26
N LYS A 293 -3.58 10.15 -23.70
CA LYS A 293 -2.98 9.14 -22.82
C LYS A 293 -1.65 9.66 -22.29
N ARG A 294 -1.47 9.67 -20.96
CA ARG A 294 -0.26 10.17 -20.30
C ARG A 294 0.35 9.09 -19.43
N ILE A 295 1.67 8.99 -19.47
CA ILE A 295 2.43 8.14 -18.55
C ILE A 295 3.48 8.97 -17.80
N TYR A 296 3.67 8.66 -16.53
CA TYR A 296 4.85 9.05 -15.80
C TYR A 296 5.87 7.93 -15.84
N LEU A 297 6.98 8.17 -16.51
CA LEU A 297 8.07 7.21 -16.59
C LEU A 297 9.17 7.56 -15.59
N ALA A 298 9.42 6.64 -14.64
CA ALA A 298 10.59 6.64 -13.78
C ALA A 298 11.47 5.44 -14.15
N THR A 299 12.71 5.68 -14.52
CA THR A 299 13.68 4.62 -14.87
C THR A 299 15.08 5.00 -14.53
N ASP A 300 15.92 3.99 -14.27
CA ASP A 300 17.37 4.10 -14.10
C ASP A 300 18.15 3.82 -15.41
N ASP A 301 17.46 3.44 -16.50
CA ASP A 301 18.01 3.22 -17.82
C ASP A 301 17.50 4.29 -18.82
N PRO A 302 18.34 5.26 -19.21
CA PRO A 302 17.94 6.31 -20.17
C PRO A 302 17.43 5.78 -21.52
N LYS A 303 17.81 4.58 -21.93
CA LYS A 303 17.38 3.97 -23.20
C LYS A 303 15.88 3.69 -23.22
N VAL A 304 15.28 3.44 -22.06
CA VAL A 304 13.84 3.21 -21.93
C VAL A 304 13.02 4.41 -22.40
N PHE A 305 13.47 5.65 -22.18
CA PHE A 305 12.79 6.83 -22.72
C PHE A 305 12.72 6.84 -24.25
N THR A 306 13.81 6.45 -24.89
CA THR A 306 13.86 6.34 -26.36
C THR A 306 12.98 5.20 -26.86
N GLU A 307 13.05 4.05 -26.20
CA GLU A 307 12.27 2.87 -26.54
C GLU A 307 10.77 3.14 -26.45
N ILE A 308 10.28 3.76 -25.37
CA ILE A 308 8.87 4.09 -25.21
C ILE A 308 8.42 5.11 -26.25
N ARG A 309 9.18 6.17 -26.50
CA ARG A 309 8.80 7.20 -27.50
C ARG A 309 8.75 6.64 -28.92
N GLN A 310 9.57 5.65 -29.26
CA GLN A 310 9.55 5.02 -30.56
C GLN A 310 8.41 4.03 -30.74
N LYS A 311 8.11 3.22 -29.70
CA LYS A 311 7.11 2.17 -29.78
C LYS A 311 5.69 2.66 -29.47
N TYR A 312 5.57 3.73 -28.67
CA TYR A 312 4.29 4.27 -28.15
C TYR A 312 4.22 5.80 -28.31
N PRO A 313 4.30 6.33 -29.55
CA PRO A 313 4.37 7.77 -29.81
C PRO A 313 3.09 8.54 -29.42
N GLU A 314 1.96 7.83 -29.24
CA GLU A 314 0.68 8.39 -28.83
C GLU A 314 0.62 8.74 -27.32
N TYR A 315 1.61 8.33 -26.55
CA TYR A 315 1.68 8.61 -25.12
C TYR A 315 2.52 9.84 -24.78
N GLU A 316 1.95 10.73 -23.97
CA GLU A 316 2.72 11.81 -23.33
C GLU A 316 3.38 11.30 -22.05
N VAL A 317 4.71 11.47 -21.91
CA VAL A 317 5.51 10.91 -20.80
C VAL A 317 5.75 11.97 -19.72
N LEU A 318 5.15 11.82 -18.53
CA LEU A 318 5.14 12.81 -17.43
C LEU A 318 5.43 12.26 -16.01
N ALA A 319 5.18 13.07 -14.96
CA ALA A 319 5.78 12.89 -13.61
C ALA A 319 4.85 12.84 -12.38
N ARG A 320 3.68 12.16 -12.38
CA ARG A 320 2.81 11.78 -11.21
C ARG A 320 1.59 10.97 -11.68
N THR A 321 0.91 10.14 -10.83
CA THR A 321 0.08 9.05 -11.38
C THR A 321 -1.21 8.74 -10.66
N ASP A 322 -2.26 8.32 -11.42
CA ASP A 322 -3.53 7.78 -10.94
C ASP A 322 -3.52 6.25 -10.86
N PHE A 323 -2.63 5.61 -11.59
CA PHE A 323 -2.41 4.17 -11.62
C PHE A 323 -0.91 3.88 -11.66
N LEU A 324 -0.44 2.80 -11.03
CA LEU A 324 0.99 2.48 -10.91
C LEU A 324 1.29 1.12 -11.55
N VAL A 325 2.19 1.10 -12.52
CA VAL A 325 2.77 -0.14 -13.08
C VAL A 325 4.25 -0.20 -12.77
N CYS A 326 4.68 -1.21 -12.03
CA CYS A 326 6.06 -1.29 -11.55
C CYS A 326 6.45 -2.71 -11.12
N THR A 327 7.55 -2.83 -10.39
CA THR A 327 8.04 -4.06 -9.76
C THR A 327 8.21 -3.84 -8.25
N PHE A 328 7.61 -4.69 -7.41
CA PHE A 328 7.72 -4.56 -5.95
C PHE A 328 9.07 -5.01 -5.38
N SER A 329 9.93 -5.66 -6.16
CA SER A 329 11.36 -5.76 -5.84
C SER A 329 12.00 -4.39 -5.63
N SER A 330 11.46 -3.33 -6.27
CA SER A 330 11.87 -1.95 -6.05
C SER A 330 11.19 -1.31 -4.84
N GLN A 331 11.98 -0.81 -3.90
CA GLN A 331 11.47 -0.09 -2.72
C GLN A 331 10.81 1.24 -3.06
N VAL A 332 11.20 1.89 -4.15
CA VAL A 332 10.57 3.14 -4.63
C VAL A 332 9.13 2.86 -5.07
N CYS A 333 8.91 1.75 -5.78
CA CYS A 333 7.58 1.31 -6.16
C CYS A 333 6.68 1.04 -4.93
N ARG A 334 7.20 0.33 -3.93
CA ARG A 334 6.45 0.06 -2.69
C ARG A 334 6.05 1.32 -1.96
N ILE A 335 6.96 2.30 -1.84
CA ILE A 335 6.65 3.60 -1.23
C ILE A 335 5.58 4.36 -2.02
N ALA A 336 5.65 4.37 -3.35
CA ALA A 336 4.62 5.00 -4.16
C ALA A 336 3.25 4.36 -3.92
N TYR A 337 3.19 3.03 -3.88
CA TYR A 337 1.97 2.28 -3.56
C TYR A 337 1.45 2.57 -2.15
N GLU A 338 2.33 2.63 -1.15
CA GLU A 338 1.99 2.98 0.24
C GLU A 338 1.40 4.38 0.36
N ILE A 339 1.98 5.36 -0.36
CA ILE A 339 1.46 6.73 -0.40
C ILE A 339 0.07 6.76 -1.07
N MET A 340 -0.10 6.08 -2.20
CA MET A 340 -1.40 5.99 -2.87
C MET A 340 -2.47 5.43 -1.94
N ASN A 341 -2.17 4.36 -1.22
CA ASN A 341 -3.09 3.72 -0.27
C ASN A 341 -3.42 4.58 0.96
N ALA A 342 -2.58 5.57 1.30
CA ALA A 342 -2.87 6.54 2.35
C ALA A 342 -3.74 7.72 1.88
N LEU A 343 -3.87 7.91 0.57
CA LEU A 343 -4.55 9.05 -0.04
C LEU A 343 -5.90 8.68 -0.64
N VAL A 344 -6.04 7.46 -1.17
CA VAL A 344 -7.20 7.01 -1.95
C VAL A 344 -7.72 5.69 -1.41
N PRO A 345 -9.03 5.56 -1.08
CA PRO A 345 -9.60 4.33 -0.50
C PRO A 345 -9.51 3.11 -1.43
N ASP A 346 -9.53 3.33 -2.76
CA ASP A 346 -9.49 2.28 -3.78
C ASP A 346 -8.10 1.99 -4.32
N ALA A 347 -7.08 2.65 -3.81
CA ALA A 347 -5.72 2.52 -4.33
C ALA A 347 -5.14 1.10 -4.25
N ALA A 348 -5.73 0.22 -3.43
CA ALA A 348 -5.35 -1.19 -3.38
C ALA A 348 -5.51 -1.90 -4.73
N ASP A 349 -6.43 -1.41 -5.59
CA ASP A 349 -6.72 -1.96 -6.92
C ASP A 349 -6.07 -1.13 -8.05
N HIS A 350 -5.47 0.02 -7.73
CA HIS A 350 -4.89 0.95 -8.70
C HIS A 350 -3.40 0.72 -8.94
N PHE A 351 -2.99 -0.55 -8.97
CA PHE A 351 -1.59 -0.88 -9.26
C PHE A 351 -1.45 -2.22 -10.00
N LYS A 352 -0.30 -2.40 -10.67
CA LYS A 352 0.20 -3.68 -11.16
C LYS A 352 1.69 -3.79 -10.83
N SER A 353 2.08 -4.88 -10.20
CA SER A 353 3.49 -5.24 -10.06
C SER A 353 3.81 -6.40 -11.00
N LEU A 354 4.91 -6.33 -11.74
CA LEU A 354 5.29 -7.34 -12.73
C LEU A 354 6.11 -8.49 -12.12
N ASP A 355 6.54 -8.36 -10.86
CA ASP A 355 7.40 -9.37 -10.25
C ASP A 355 6.83 -9.92 -8.94
N ASP A 356 6.86 -9.18 -7.86
CA ASP A 356 6.60 -9.69 -6.53
C ASP A 356 5.29 -9.16 -5.94
N VAL A 357 4.80 -9.81 -4.91
CA VAL A 357 3.75 -9.28 -4.05
C VAL A 357 4.31 -8.17 -3.18
N TYR A 358 3.42 -7.27 -2.72
CA TYR A 358 3.85 -6.24 -1.79
C TYR A 358 4.41 -6.86 -0.49
N TYR A 359 5.55 -6.34 -0.04
CA TYR A 359 6.15 -6.64 1.24
C TYR A 359 6.84 -5.41 1.85
N PHE A 360 6.84 -5.33 3.17
CA PHE A 360 7.62 -4.34 3.91
C PHE A 360 8.95 -4.95 4.34
N GLY A 361 10.08 -4.35 4.00
CA GLY A 361 11.42 -4.93 4.17
C GLY A 361 11.67 -5.55 5.54
N GLY A 362 12.37 -6.69 5.57
CA GLY A 362 12.68 -7.47 6.76
C GLY A 362 11.48 -8.24 7.33
N GLN A 363 10.42 -8.43 6.56
CA GLN A 363 9.22 -9.16 6.99
C GLN A 363 9.36 -10.67 6.86
N GLU A 364 8.73 -11.38 7.81
CA GLU A 364 8.35 -12.78 7.62
C GLU A 364 7.30 -12.90 6.51
N PRO A 365 7.13 -14.09 5.90
CA PRO A 365 6.15 -14.31 4.86
C PRO A 365 4.78 -13.78 5.25
N HIS A 366 4.12 -13.04 4.34
CA HIS A 366 2.74 -12.63 4.56
C HIS A 366 1.85 -13.86 4.54
N TYR A 367 1.06 -14.01 5.59
CA TYR A 367 0.02 -15.01 5.62
C TYR A 367 -1.28 -14.43 5.06
N HIS A 368 -1.89 -15.20 4.17
CA HIS A 368 -3.23 -14.95 3.67
C HIS A 368 -4.17 -16.01 4.21
N VAL A 369 -5.44 -15.68 4.34
CA VAL A 369 -6.48 -16.64 4.76
C VAL A 369 -7.40 -16.90 3.58
N ALA A 370 -7.66 -18.16 3.28
CA ALA A 370 -8.68 -18.52 2.32
C ALA A 370 -10.06 -18.09 2.85
N VAL A 371 -10.72 -17.19 2.12
CA VAL A 371 -12.06 -16.68 2.43
C VAL A 371 -13.14 -17.39 1.62
N LEU A 372 -12.75 -18.09 0.56
CA LEU A 372 -13.61 -18.93 -0.27
C LEU A 372 -12.94 -20.28 -0.52
N PRO A 373 -13.74 -21.38 -0.62
CA PRO A 373 -13.18 -22.68 -0.95
C PRO A 373 -12.75 -22.74 -2.43
N HIS A 374 -11.73 -23.55 -2.73
CA HIS A 374 -11.28 -23.83 -4.07
C HIS A 374 -11.02 -25.32 -4.26
N THR A 375 -11.49 -25.87 -5.38
CA THR A 375 -11.12 -27.19 -5.84
C THR A 375 -10.15 -27.03 -7.01
N ALA A 376 -8.98 -27.65 -6.90
CA ALA A 376 -7.95 -27.63 -7.93
C ALA A 376 -8.53 -28.14 -9.26
N LYS A 377 -8.33 -27.39 -10.34
CA LYS A 377 -8.76 -27.72 -11.70
C LYS A 377 -7.61 -28.32 -12.53
N THR A 378 -6.38 -28.10 -12.08
CA THR A 378 -5.15 -28.59 -12.72
C THR A 378 -4.19 -29.19 -11.68
N PRO A 379 -3.23 -30.02 -12.08
CA PRO A 379 -2.22 -30.57 -11.16
C PRO A 379 -1.32 -29.51 -10.50
N GLN A 380 -1.25 -28.31 -11.08
CA GLN A 380 -0.46 -27.19 -10.55
C GLN A 380 -1.20 -26.41 -9.46
N GLU A 381 -2.51 -26.60 -9.35
CA GLU A 381 -3.34 -25.92 -8.38
C GLU A 381 -3.42 -26.67 -7.04
N MET A 382 -3.72 -25.92 -5.97
CA MET A 382 -4.03 -26.51 -4.66
C MET A 382 -5.50 -26.33 -4.29
N ASN A 383 -6.03 -27.29 -3.53
CA ASN A 383 -7.34 -27.13 -2.89
C ASN A 383 -7.28 -26.17 -1.71
N LEU A 384 -8.31 -25.34 -1.56
CA LEU A 384 -8.47 -24.45 -0.42
C LEU A 384 -9.75 -24.77 0.34
N LYS A 385 -9.68 -24.72 1.67
CA LYS A 385 -10.84 -24.62 2.57
C LYS A 385 -10.85 -23.25 3.22
N VAL A 386 -12.02 -22.71 3.48
CA VAL A 386 -12.17 -21.44 4.23
C VAL A 386 -11.39 -21.55 5.55
N GLY A 387 -10.61 -20.54 5.86
CA GLY A 387 -9.72 -20.51 7.03
C GLY A 387 -8.33 -21.11 6.82
N ASP A 388 -8.01 -21.67 5.66
CA ASP A 388 -6.64 -22.11 5.36
C ASP A 388 -5.68 -20.93 5.39
N ILE A 389 -4.53 -21.15 6.02
CA ILE A 389 -3.46 -20.15 6.06
C ILE A 389 -2.47 -20.45 4.94
N LEU A 390 -2.22 -19.45 4.12
CA LEU A 390 -1.40 -19.52 2.92
C LEU A 390 -0.24 -18.55 3.01
N THR A 391 0.94 -19.00 2.57
CA THR A 391 2.03 -18.09 2.23
C THR A 391 1.92 -17.74 0.75
N ILE A 392 2.39 -16.55 0.36
CA ILE A 392 2.47 -16.15 -1.04
C ILE A 392 3.95 -16.04 -1.41
N ALA A 393 4.33 -16.74 -2.48
CA ALA A 393 5.69 -16.76 -3.03
C ALA A 393 5.79 -16.02 -4.39
N GLY A 394 4.67 -15.53 -4.91
CA GLY A 394 4.60 -14.75 -6.16
C GLY A 394 3.18 -14.67 -6.68
N ASN A 395 2.88 -13.62 -7.43
CA ASN A 395 1.63 -13.48 -8.17
C ASN A 395 1.83 -13.97 -9.60
N HIS A 396 0.82 -14.68 -10.10
CA HIS A 396 0.63 -14.94 -11.51
C HIS A 396 -0.45 -13.97 -12.03
N TRP A 397 -0.14 -13.23 -13.09
CA TRP A 397 -0.98 -12.14 -13.62
C TRP A 397 -2.23 -12.61 -14.38
N ASP A 398 -2.53 -13.87 -14.26
CA ASP A 398 -3.70 -14.56 -14.77
C ASP A 398 -4.83 -14.73 -13.74
N GLY A 399 -4.75 -14.00 -12.60
CA GLY A 399 -5.71 -14.11 -11.49
C GLY A 399 -5.35 -15.17 -10.45
N TYR A 400 -4.18 -15.82 -10.61
CA TYR A 400 -3.66 -16.79 -9.64
C TYR A 400 -2.48 -16.23 -8.86
N SER A 401 -2.34 -16.71 -7.64
CA SER A 401 -1.15 -16.55 -6.81
C SER A 401 -0.45 -17.89 -6.67
N LYS A 402 0.87 -17.87 -6.46
CA LYS A 402 1.66 -19.04 -6.12
C LYS A 402 2.05 -18.99 -4.66
N GLY A 403 1.89 -20.09 -3.94
CA GLY A 403 2.23 -20.14 -2.53
C GLY A 403 2.11 -21.52 -1.92
N SER A 404 2.09 -21.58 -0.60
CA SER A 404 2.01 -22.83 0.17
C SER A 404 0.84 -22.77 1.15
N ASN A 405 0.12 -23.87 1.28
CA ASN A 405 -0.95 -24.02 2.26
C ASN A 405 -0.38 -24.70 3.50
N LEU A 406 -0.35 -24.00 4.63
CA LEU A 406 0.26 -24.49 5.87
C LEU A 406 -0.50 -25.67 6.49
N ARG A 407 -1.82 -25.74 6.28
CA ARG A 407 -2.64 -26.84 6.80
C ARG A 407 -2.45 -28.14 6.01
N SER A 408 -2.50 -28.06 4.69
CA SER A 408 -2.38 -29.24 3.81
C SER A 408 -0.96 -29.60 3.46
N GLN A 409 0.03 -28.79 3.85
CA GLN A 409 1.44 -28.95 3.53
C GLN A 409 1.74 -29.05 2.03
N VAL A 410 0.89 -28.43 1.20
CA VAL A 410 1.10 -28.29 -0.24
C VAL A 410 1.96 -27.06 -0.47
N TYR A 411 3.06 -27.22 -1.19
CA TYR A 411 4.08 -26.19 -1.40
C TYR A 411 4.12 -25.72 -2.87
N ALA A 412 4.38 -24.43 -3.07
CA ALA A 412 4.64 -23.81 -4.37
C ALA A 412 3.58 -24.10 -5.44
N SER A 413 2.30 -24.20 -5.05
CA SER A 413 1.17 -24.47 -5.95
C SER A 413 0.34 -23.22 -6.18
N LEU A 414 -0.45 -23.24 -7.27
CA LEU A 414 -1.30 -22.13 -7.70
C LEU A 414 -2.66 -22.16 -6.97
N PHE A 415 -3.22 -20.99 -6.76
CA PHE A 415 -4.59 -20.80 -6.27
C PHE A 415 -5.14 -19.45 -6.73
N PRO A 416 -6.47 -19.32 -6.94
CA PRO A 416 -7.08 -18.05 -7.35
C PRO A 416 -6.86 -16.97 -6.30
N SER A 417 -6.24 -15.84 -6.69
CA SER A 417 -5.87 -14.75 -5.78
C SER A 417 -7.09 -14.14 -5.07
N PHE A 418 -8.23 -14.04 -5.75
CA PHE A 418 -9.47 -13.47 -5.19
C PHE A 418 -10.13 -14.35 -4.10
N LYS A 419 -9.71 -15.61 -3.96
CA LYS A 419 -10.22 -16.53 -2.93
C LYS A 419 -9.49 -16.41 -1.60
N VAL A 420 -8.48 -15.55 -1.54
CA VAL A 420 -7.69 -15.31 -0.33
C VAL A 420 -7.71 -13.83 0.04
N SER A 421 -7.62 -13.56 1.32
CA SER A 421 -7.52 -12.20 1.86
C SER A 421 -6.26 -12.08 2.69
N VAL A 422 -5.67 -10.89 2.72
CA VAL A 422 -4.55 -10.61 3.62
C VAL A 422 -4.99 -10.90 5.05
N ASN A 423 -4.26 -11.76 5.76
CA ASN A 423 -4.49 -11.98 7.17
C ASN A 423 -4.00 -10.76 7.96
N ALA A 424 -4.83 -9.73 8.08
CA ALA A 424 -4.60 -8.55 8.91
C ALA A 424 -4.69 -8.86 10.41
N LEU A 425 -4.79 -10.12 10.80
CA LEU A 425 -5.11 -10.60 12.14
C LEU A 425 -3.87 -10.95 12.98
N ILE A 426 -2.88 -10.07 13.07
CA ILE A 426 -2.07 -10.03 14.28
C ILE A 426 -2.50 -8.79 15.06
N LEU A 427 -3.59 -8.99 15.81
CA LEU A 427 -4.23 -7.98 16.65
C LEU A 427 -3.34 -7.70 17.86
N PHE A 428 -2.86 -6.47 18.00
CA PHE A 428 -2.26 -6.01 19.24
C PHE A 428 -3.29 -5.28 20.08
N HIS A 429 -3.51 -5.77 21.29
CA HIS A 429 -4.19 -5.01 22.33
C HIS A 429 -3.30 -3.83 22.74
N PHE A 430 -3.50 -2.68 22.10
CA PHE A 430 -3.12 -1.41 22.68
C PHE A 430 -4.22 -1.03 23.68
N ALA A 431 -3.94 -1.14 24.96
CA ALA A 431 -4.77 -0.53 25.97
C ALA A 431 -4.59 1.00 25.87
N TYR A 432 -5.39 1.64 25.00
CA TYR A 432 -5.38 3.09 24.88
C TYR A 432 -5.96 3.73 26.15
N LYS A 433 -5.10 4.17 27.05
CA LYS A 433 -5.46 5.14 28.09
C LYS A 433 -5.79 6.55 27.53
N PHE A 434 -5.61 6.75 26.22
CA PHE A 434 -5.64 8.03 25.54
C PHE A 434 -7.02 8.69 25.40
N LEU A 435 -8.12 7.99 25.56
CA LEU A 435 -9.45 8.52 25.25
C LEU A 435 -10.27 8.94 26.49
N ARG A 436 -9.72 8.89 27.70
CA ARG A 436 -10.48 9.30 28.91
C ARG A 436 -10.25 10.73 29.39
N SER A 437 -9.31 11.49 28.81
CA SER A 437 -9.03 12.85 29.33
C SER A 437 -9.65 14.02 28.56
N ASN A 438 -10.39 13.78 27.48
CA ASN A 438 -11.03 14.85 26.71
C ASN A 438 -12.52 14.57 26.44
N ARG A 439 -13.26 14.08 27.45
CA ARG A 439 -14.69 14.29 27.58
C ARG A 439 -14.93 15.04 28.90
N ASN A 440 -14.69 16.32 28.86
CA ASN A 440 -15.34 17.38 29.66
C ASN A 440 -15.23 18.65 28.84
#